data_223421e4fb02ffa6fc9dcbe58941d696
#
_entry.id   223421e4fb02ffa6fc9dcbe58941d696
#
_cell.length_a   1.000
_cell.length_b   1.000
_cell.length_c   1.000
_cell.angle_alpha   90.00
_cell.angle_beta   90.00
_cell.angle_gamma   90.00
#
_symmetry.space_group_name_H-M   'P 1'
#
loop_
_entity.id
_entity.type
_entity.pdbx_description
1 polymer ?
#
loop_
_entity_poly.entity_id
_entity_poly.type
_entity_poly.pdbx_seq_one_letter_code
_entity_poly.pdbx_strand_id
1 'polypeptide(L)' 'MRSAIPQADTEKLDAPLIGANGNIFNLMGIASRTLKAAGMREQANQMYQRITASGSYGEALNIIGEYVNFTEVDQ' A
#
# COMPACT_ATOMS: atom_id res chain seq x y z
N MET A 1 -6.51 16.74 -22.15
CA MET A 1 -6.29 16.55 -21.47
C MET A 1 -6.36 16.00 -20.95
N ARG A 2 -6.30 16.02 -20.75
CA ARG A 2 -6.16 15.66 -19.92
C ARG A 2 -6.16 15.18 -19.18
N SER A 3 -6.34 15.23 -19.20
CA SER A 3 -6.17 14.87 -18.27
C SER A 3 -6.32 14.16 -17.74
N ALA A 4 -6.27 14.21 -17.98
CA ALA A 4 -6.29 13.76 -17.27
C ALA A 4 -6.09 13.12 -16.68
N ILE A 5 -5.85 13.07 -17.01
CA ILE A 5 -5.44 12.61 -16.34
C ILE A 5 -5.41 12.21 -15.17
N PRO A 6 -5.42 12.49 -14.64
CA PRO A 6 -5.40 12.25 -13.25
C PRO A 6 -6.22 11.10 -12.81
N GLN A 7 -6.96 10.55 -13.59
CA GLN A 7 -7.65 9.41 -13.26
C GLN A 7 -6.82 8.31 -12.92
N ALA A 8 -5.81 8.10 -13.62
CA ALA A 8 -4.88 7.04 -13.32
C ALA A 8 -4.33 7.23 -11.96
N ASP A 9 -4.20 8.46 -11.57
CA ASP A 9 -3.62 8.73 -10.29
C ASP A 9 -4.47 8.27 -9.18
N THR A 10 -5.76 8.18 -9.39
CA THR A 10 -6.62 7.81 -8.31
C THR A 10 -6.79 6.32 -8.21
N GLU A 11 -6.28 5.58 -9.16
CA GLU A 11 -6.40 4.14 -9.08
C GLU A 11 -5.26 3.56 -8.32
N LYS A 12 -5.56 2.92 -7.21
CA LYS A 12 -4.54 2.30 -6.40
C LYS A 12 -4.26 0.90 -6.91
N LEU A 13 -3.04 0.45 -6.69
CA LEU A 13 -2.64 -0.90 -7.08
C LEU A 13 -3.20 -1.89 -6.08
N ASP A 14 -3.46 -3.10 -6.56
CA ASP A 14 -3.92 -4.17 -5.70
C ASP A 14 -2.71 -4.83 -5.03
N ALA A 15 -2.83 -5.12 -3.77
CA ALA A 15 -1.80 -5.84 -3.03
C ALA A 15 -2.46 -7.00 -2.29
N PRO A 16 -1.91 -8.22 -2.40
CA PRO A 16 -2.56 -9.40 -1.83
C PRO A 16 -2.32 -9.48 -0.32
N LEU A 17 -3.08 -8.73 0.41
CA LEU A 17 -2.92 -8.62 1.85
C LEU A 17 -3.91 -9.46 2.65
N ILE A 18 -5.11 -9.69 2.09
CA ILE A 18 -6.12 -10.44 2.81
C ILE A 18 -5.75 -11.92 2.77
N GLY A 19 -5.60 -12.51 3.94
CA GLY A 19 -5.17 -13.90 4.04
C GLY A 19 -3.68 -14.05 4.23
N ALA A 20 -2.92 -12.97 4.11
CA ALA A 20 -1.49 -13.01 4.39
C ALA A 20 -1.26 -12.94 5.89
N ASN A 21 -0.04 -13.25 6.31
CA ASN A 21 0.32 -13.11 7.72
C ASN A 21 0.03 -11.68 8.14
N GLY A 22 -0.73 -11.51 9.21
CA GLY A 22 -1.21 -10.21 9.63
C GLY A 22 -0.21 -9.34 10.38
N ASN A 23 1.03 -9.80 10.52
CA ASN A 23 2.06 -8.98 11.15
C ASN A 23 2.23 -7.71 10.30
N ILE A 24 2.23 -6.55 10.96
CA ILE A 24 2.24 -5.29 10.24
C ILE A 24 3.49 -5.12 9.36
N PHE A 25 4.61 -5.67 9.80
CA PHE A 25 5.82 -5.57 8.99
C PHE A 25 5.70 -6.43 7.73
N ASN A 26 4.99 -7.56 7.83
CA ASN A 26 4.76 -8.40 6.67
C ASN A 26 3.83 -7.68 5.67
N LEU A 27 2.75 -7.10 6.18
CA LEU A 27 1.80 -6.41 5.32
C LEU A 27 2.44 -5.20 4.66
N MET A 28 3.22 -4.45 5.46
CA MET A 28 3.93 -3.29 4.92
C MET A 28 4.91 -3.72 3.84
N GLY A 29 5.58 -4.85 4.05
CA GLY A 29 6.52 -5.35 3.05
C GLY A 29 5.85 -5.71 1.74
N ILE A 30 4.68 -6.34 1.82
CA ILE A 30 3.94 -6.70 0.61
C ILE A 30 3.51 -5.44 -0.13
N ALA A 31 2.94 -4.49 0.59
CA ALA A 31 2.48 -3.25 -0.02
C ALA A 31 3.65 -2.47 -0.62
N SER A 32 4.77 -2.45 0.08
CA SER A 32 5.95 -1.75 -0.39
C SER A 32 6.49 -2.37 -1.68
N ARG A 33 6.55 -3.70 -1.73
CA ARG A 33 7.02 -4.37 -2.93
C ARG A 33 6.09 -4.09 -4.11
N THR A 34 4.78 -4.06 -3.85
CA THR A 34 3.80 -3.77 -4.88
C THR A 34 4.05 -2.38 -5.46
N LEU A 35 4.26 -1.40 -4.59
CA LEU A 35 4.49 -0.04 -5.03
C LEU A 35 5.81 0.08 -5.80
N LYS A 36 6.85 -0.54 -5.27
CA LYS A 36 8.17 -0.45 -5.91
C LYS A 36 8.17 -1.13 -7.28
N ALA A 37 7.47 -2.24 -7.40
CA ALA A 37 7.40 -2.94 -8.68
C ALA A 37 6.71 -2.09 -9.75
N ALA A 38 5.87 -1.16 -9.34
CA ALA A 38 5.19 -0.26 -10.25
C ALA A 38 5.95 1.06 -10.43
N GLY A 39 7.16 1.15 -9.89
CA GLY A 39 7.95 2.36 -10.03
C GLY A 39 7.60 3.45 -9.04
N MET A 40 6.81 3.11 -8.01
CA MET A 40 6.34 4.11 -7.05
C MET A 40 7.15 4.05 -5.77
N ARG A 41 8.47 4.19 -5.92
CA ARG A 41 9.38 4.06 -4.79
C ARG A 41 9.17 5.14 -3.75
N GLU A 42 8.87 6.35 -4.19
CA GLU A 42 8.66 7.45 -3.24
C GLU A 42 7.45 7.19 -2.37
N GLN A 43 6.39 6.69 -2.99
CA GLN A 43 5.19 6.37 -2.24
C GLN A 43 5.45 5.26 -1.24
N ALA A 44 6.26 4.27 -1.64
CA ALA A 44 6.61 3.19 -0.73
C ALA A 44 7.36 3.72 0.49
N ASN A 45 8.31 4.62 0.25
CA ASN A 45 9.08 5.21 1.34
C ASN A 45 8.22 6.06 2.25
N GLN A 46 7.32 6.83 1.66
CA GLN A 46 6.41 7.67 2.41
C GLN A 46 5.51 6.81 3.30
N MET A 47 4.97 5.75 2.72
CA MET A 47 4.11 4.83 3.46
C MET A 47 4.88 4.23 4.65
N TYR A 48 6.11 3.80 4.40
CA TYR A 48 6.94 3.21 5.45
C TYR A 48 7.12 4.19 6.60
N GLN A 49 7.45 5.43 6.29
CA GLN A 49 7.68 6.43 7.33
C GLN A 49 6.42 6.71 8.14
N ARG A 50 5.29 6.76 7.46
CA ARG A 50 4.04 7.02 8.14
C ARG A 50 3.66 5.87 9.06
N ILE A 51 3.89 4.63 8.59
CA ILE A 51 3.55 3.45 9.39
C ILE A 51 4.43 3.40 10.63
N THR A 52 5.72 3.66 10.49
CA THR A 52 6.61 3.60 11.64
C THR A 52 6.30 4.69 12.66
N ALA A 53 5.65 5.77 12.21
CA ALA A 53 5.26 6.83 13.12
C ALA A 53 3.85 6.63 13.67
N SER A 54 3.15 5.59 13.22
CA SER A 54 1.76 5.38 13.64
C SER A 54 1.71 4.85 15.07
N GLY A 55 0.58 5.05 15.72
CA GLY A 55 0.44 4.68 17.12
C GLY A 55 -0.29 3.38 17.37
N SER A 56 -0.79 2.72 16.33
CA SER A 56 -1.53 1.49 16.52
C SER A 56 -1.57 0.68 15.24
N TYR A 57 -1.91 -0.60 15.41
CA TYR A 57 -2.03 -1.51 14.28
C TYR A 57 -3.12 -1.02 13.32
N GLY A 58 -4.26 -0.60 13.88
CA GLY A 58 -5.36 -0.13 13.04
C GLY A 58 -4.98 1.10 12.23
N GLU A 59 -4.23 2.00 12.85
CA GLU A 59 -3.78 3.20 12.15
C GLU A 59 -2.84 2.80 11.03
N ALA A 60 -1.95 1.85 11.29
CA ALA A 60 -1.01 1.38 10.27
C ALA A 60 -1.76 0.75 9.09
N LEU A 61 -2.81 -0.04 9.36
CA LEU A 61 -3.61 -0.63 8.30
C LEU A 61 -4.29 0.44 7.47
N ASN A 62 -4.80 1.48 8.12
CA ASN A 62 -5.44 2.57 7.39
C ASN A 62 -4.45 3.26 6.47
N ILE A 63 -3.22 3.42 6.93
CA ILE A 63 -2.19 4.04 6.11
C ILE A 63 -1.91 3.19 4.88
N ILE A 64 -1.77 1.88 5.06
CA ILE A 64 -1.54 0.99 3.93
C ILE A 64 -2.68 1.13 2.92
N GLY A 65 -3.92 1.20 3.42
CA GLY A 65 -5.09 1.32 2.56
C GLY A 65 -5.15 2.61 1.76
N GLU A 66 -4.37 3.62 2.16
CA GLU A 66 -4.30 4.84 1.37
C GLU A 66 -3.44 4.66 0.12
N TYR A 67 -2.56 3.67 0.11
CA TYR A 67 -1.62 3.47 -0.98
C TYR A 67 -1.96 2.30 -1.88
N VAL A 68 -2.59 1.25 -1.34
CA VAL A 68 -2.94 0.07 -2.13
C VAL A 68 -4.32 -0.44 -1.74
N ASN A 69 -4.92 -1.19 -2.65
CA ASN A 69 -6.17 -1.87 -2.36
C ASN A 69 -5.85 -3.23 -1.74
N PHE A 70 -6.63 -3.63 -0.75
CA PHE A 70 -6.44 -4.93 -0.11
C PHE A 70 -7.18 -5.97 -0.92
N THR A 71 -6.43 -6.93 -1.48
CA THR A 71 -7.04 -8.03 -2.21
C THR A 71 -6.62 -9.33 -1.56
N GLU A 72 -7.28 -10.41 -1.91
CA GLU A 72 -6.98 -11.71 -1.32
C GLU A 72 -5.72 -12.29 -1.92
N VAL A 73 -4.97 -13.01 -1.09
CA VAL A 73 -3.79 -13.67 -1.61
C VAL A 73 -4.24 -14.73 -2.59
N ASP A 74 -3.42 -14.92 -3.63
CA ASP A 74 -3.72 -15.87 -4.66
C ASP A 74 -3.40 -17.26 -4.17
N GLN A 75 -4.25 -18.22 -4.50
CA GLN A 75 -4.03 -19.59 -4.01
C GLN A 75 -3.32 -20.45 -5.04
#